data_b26388ac4448b637b0b27fa7a625bf62
#
_entry.id   b26388ac4448b637b0b27fa7a625bf62
#
_cell.length_a   1.000
_cell.length_b   1.000
_cell.length_c   1.000
_cell.angle_alpha   90.00
_cell.angle_beta   90.00
_cell.angle_gamma   90.00
#
_symmetry.space_group_name_H-M   'P 1'
#
loop_
_entity.id
_entity.type
_entity.pdbx_description
1 polymer ?
#
loop_
_entity_poly.entity_id
_entity_poly.type
_entity_poly.pdbx_seq_one_letter_code
_entity_poly.pdbx_strand_id
1 'polypeptide(L)'
;MVSIIKTCRRFEWPVDFLSVISDRPCEGIVKARDLGVNGELLDREKLGKDVFQAELFKKITTYDPDIVVLAGFMVILDAKLFSRLFNVMINVHPSLLPEFKGLNTHQRVLNENVRKHGAS
;
A
#
# COMPACT_ATOMS: atom_id res chain seq x y z
N MET A 1 -2.64 -6.57 -3.18
CA MET A 1 -2.91 -5.88 -4.44
C MET A 1 -3.69 -6.78 -5.40
N VAL A 2 -3.14 -7.90 -5.91
CA VAL A 2 -3.82 -8.79 -6.89
C VAL A 2 -5.22 -9.21 -6.47
N SER A 3 -5.41 -9.60 -5.20
CA SER A 3 -6.73 -9.99 -4.67
C SER A 3 -7.76 -8.86 -4.76
N ILE A 4 -7.34 -7.61 -4.50
CA ILE A 4 -8.22 -6.44 -4.60
C ILE A 4 -8.71 -6.26 -6.03
N ILE A 5 -7.78 -6.24 -7.01
CA ILE A 5 -8.13 -6.09 -8.43
C ILE A 5 -9.08 -7.19 -8.89
N LYS A 6 -8.75 -8.46 -8.58
CA LYS A 6 -9.58 -9.60 -8.97
C LYS A 6 -10.96 -9.58 -8.31
N THR A 7 -11.03 -9.16 -7.03
CA THR A 7 -12.30 -9.09 -6.31
C THR A 7 -13.20 -8.00 -6.88
N CYS A 8 -12.69 -6.80 -7.11
CA CYS A 8 -13.46 -5.71 -7.71
C CYS A 8 -14.03 -6.11 -9.08
N ARG A 9 -13.21 -6.77 -9.91
CA ARG A 9 -13.67 -7.25 -11.23
C ARG A 9 -14.68 -8.38 -11.12
N ARG A 10 -14.47 -9.34 -10.21
CA ARG A 10 -15.39 -10.46 -9.99
C ARG A 10 -16.79 -10.00 -9.59
N PHE A 11 -16.87 -8.96 -8.78
CA PHE A 11 -18.13 -8.41 -8.29
C PHE A 11 -18.62 -7.20 -9.11
N GLU A 12 -17.94 -6.90 -10.22
CA GLU A 12 -18.30 -5.81 -11.13
C GLU A 12 -18.47 -4.45 -10.42
N TRP A 13 -17.61 -4.23 -9.38
CA TRP A 13 -17.62 -2.94 -8.71
C TRP A 13 -17.12 -1.83 -9.65
N PRO A 14 -17.73 -0.65 -9.61
CA PRO A 14 -17.36 0.48 -10.47
C PRO A 14 -16.03 1.11 -9.98
N VAL A 15 -14.93 0.41 -10.17
CA VAL A 15 -13.59 0.83 -9.73
C VAL A 15 -12.65 0.87 -10.92
N ASP A 16 -12.05 2.03 -11.15
CA ASP A 16 -10.96 2.23 -12.09
C ASP A 16 -9.63 2.17 -11.35
N PHE A 17 -8.78 1.24 -11.75
CA PHE A 17 -7.43 1.12 -11.19
C PHE A 17 -6.47 2.02 -11.95
N LEU A 18 -6.12 3.17 -11.39
CA LEU A 18 -5.27 4.17 -12.02
C LEU A 18 -3.82 3.69 -12.15
N SER A 19 -3.25 3.20 -11.06
CA SER A 19 -1.89 2.66 -11.03
C SER A 19 -1.64 1.78 -9.81
N VAL A 20 -0.64 0.89 -9.92
CA VAL A 20 0.01 0.19 -8.83
C VAL A 20 1.44 0.68 -8.73
N ILE A 21 1.78 1.35 -7.64
CA ILE A 21 3.12 1.88 -7.39
C ILE A 21 3.84 0.99 -6.37
N SER A 22 5.05 0.58 -6.67
CA SER A 22 5.91 -0.16 -5.74
C SER A 22 7.13 0.67 -5.33
N ASP A 23 7.52 0.58 -4.05
CA ASP A 23 8.69 1.25 -3.50
C ASP A 23 10.02 0.53 -3.80
N ARG A 24 9.94 -0.64 -4.44
CA ARG A 24 11.08 -1.50 -4.79
C ARG A 24 10.75 -2.40 -5.98
N PRO A 25 11.76 -2.93 -6.68
CA PRO A 25 11.53 -3.95 -7.70
C PRO A 25 10.83 -5.16 -7.09
N CYS A 26 9.70 -5.57 -7.67
CA CYS A 26 8.95 -6.74 -7.20
C CYS A 26 8.03 -7.30 -8.29
N GLU A 27 7.63 -8.56 -8.13
CA GLU A 27 6.66 -9.21 -9.03
C GLU A 27 5.28 -8.51 -9.05
N GLY A 28 4.97 -7.70 -8.04
CA GLY A 28 3.71 -6.96 -7.97
C GLY A 28 3.48 -6.06 -9.17
N ILE A 29 4.53 -5.44 -9.69
CA ILE A 29 4.47 -4.59 -10.89
C ILE A 29 4.10 -5.42 -12.13
N VAL A 30 4.75 -6.57 -12.31
CA VAL A 30 4.46 -7.48 -13.42
C VAL A 30 3.01 -7.98 -13.34
N LYS A 31 2.62 -8.47 -12.15
CA LYS A 31 1.24 -8.95 -11.90
C LYS A 31 0.17 -7.87 -12.12
N ALA A 32 0.47 -6.61 -11.82
CA ALA A 32 -0.45 -5.50 -12.12
C ALA A 32 -0.64 -5.33 -13.62
N ARG A 33 0.48 -5.32 -14.37
CA ARG A 33 0.48 -5.20 -15.84
C ARG A 33 -0.23 -6.37 -16.52
N ASP A 34 -0.01 -7.61 -16.06
CA ASP A 34 -0.71 -8.80 -16.55
C ASP A 34 -2.23 -8.71 -16.33
N LEU A 35 -2.64 -7.97 -15.31
CA LEU A 35 -4.03 -7.64 -15.06
C LEU A 35 -4.51 -6.37 -15.77
N GLY A 36 -3.72 -5.80 -16.70
CA GLY A 36 -4.08 -4.60 -17.44
C GLY A 36 -4.14 -3.32 -16.60
N VAL A 37 -3.43 -3.30 -15.46
CA VAL A 37 -3.30 -2.10 -14.60
C VAL A 37 -1.88 -1.54 -14.75
N ASN A 38 -1.76 -0.22 -14.85
CA ASN A 38 -0.46 0.43 -14.89
C ASN A 38 0.38 0.05 -13.66
N GLY A 39 1.59 -0.44 -13.88
CA GLY A 39 2.52 -0.83 -12.82
C GLY A 39 3.78 0.02 -12.87
N GLU A 40 4.06 0.75 -11.80
CA GLU A 40 5.17 1.70 -11.70
C GLU A 40 6.13 1.36 -10.57
N LEU A 41 7.41 1.57 -10.83
CA LEU A 41 8.47 1.51 -9.83
C LEU A 41 8.86 2.91 -9.40
N LEU A 42 8.80 3.17 -8.12
CA LEU A 42 9.40 4.33 -7.47
C LEU A 42 10.44 3.83 -6.47
N ASP A 43 11.65 3.57 -6.95
CA ASP A 43 12.70 2.87 -6.20
C ASP A 43 13.22 3.73 -5.04
N ARG A 44 12.79 3.38 -3.83
CA ARG A 44 13.11 4.11 -2.60
C ARG A 44 14.61 4.08 -2.27
N GLU A 45 15.28 2.97 -2.55
CA GLU A 45 16.72 2.84 -2.25
C GLU A 45 17.55 3.76 -3.15
N LYS A 46 17.16 3.88 -4.42
CA LYS A 46 17.84 4.78 -5.37
C LYS A 46 17.56 6.25 -5.10
N LEU A 47 16.32 6.58 -4.75
CA LEU A 47 15.90 7.97 -4.57
C LEU A 47 16.29 8.55 -3.19
N GLY A 48 16.41 7.70 -2.18
CA GLY A 48 16.50 8.12 -0.79
C GLY A 48 15.15 8.57 -0.23
N LYS A 49 15.07 8.70 1.09
CA LYS A 49 13.81 8.87 1.83
C LYS A 49 13.02 10.10 1.38
N ASP A 50 13.66 11.26 1.32
CA ASP A 50 12.95 12.53 1.14
C ASP A 50 12.48 12.70 -0.32
N VAL A 51 13.34 12.37 -1.28
CA VAL A 51 13.00 12.41 -2.71
C VAL A 51 11.90 11.39 -3.02
N PHE A 52 12.00 10.17 -2.47
CA PHE A 52 10.96 9.15 -2.63
C PHE A 52 9.60 9.66 -2.17
N GLN A 53 9.52 10.26 -0.98
CA GLN A 53 8.25 10.75 -0.44
C GLN A 53 7.67 11.91 -1.29
N ALA A 54 8.53 12.83 -1.72
CA ALA A 54 8.11 13.93 -2.58
C ALA A 54 7.56 13.44 -3.94
N GLU A 55 8.26 12.49 -4.57
CA GLU A 55 7.82 11.91 -5.85
C GLU A 55 6.56 11.05 -5.68
N LEU A 56 6.45 10.28 -4.60
CA LEU A 56 5.24 9.53 -4.29
C LEU A 56 4.03 10.45 -4.11
N PHE A 57 4.18 11.51 -3.33
CA PHE A 57 3.15 12.51 -3.13
C PHE A 57 2.73 13.15 -4.45
N LYS A 58 3.69 13.58 -5.27
CA LYS A 58 3.45 14.15 -6.60
C LYS A 58 2.69 13.19 -7.51
N LYS A 59 3.07 11.91 -7.54
CA LYS A 59 2.36 10.89 -8.34
C LYS A 59 0.92 10.73 -7.88
N ILE A 60 0.68 10.57 -6.59
CA ILE A 60 -0.67 10.41 -6.04
C ILE A 60 -1.52 11.64 -6.37
N THR A 61 -1.01 12.85 -6.17
CA THR A 61 -1.76 14.07 -6.48
C THR A 61 -2.00 14.28 -7.98
N THR A 62 -1.09 13.78 -8.84
CA THR A 62 -1.28 13.82 -10.30
C THR A 62 -2.38 12.86 -10.77
N TYR A 63 -2.47 11.69 -10.14
CA TYR A 63 -3.55 10.74 -10.42
C TYR A 63 -4.90 11.16 -9.86
N ASP A 64 -4.90 12.00 -8.82
CA ASP A 64 -6.10 12.49 -8.12
C ASP A 64 -7.11 11.37 -7.78
N PRO A 65 -6.68 10.31 -7.07
CA PRO A 65 -7.54 9.16 -6.82
C PRO A 65 -8.57 9.43 -5.72
N ASP A 66 -9.74 8.81 -5.82
CA ASP A 66 -10.72 8.77 -4.73
C ASP A 66 -10.23 7.94 -3.53
N ILE A 67 -9.43 6.90 -3.80
CA ILE A 67 -8.91 5.99 -2.76
C ILE A 67 -7.48 5.58 -3.06
N VAL A 68 -6.62 5.64 -2.06
CA VAL A 68 -5.25 5.09 -2.07
C VAL A 68 -5.18 3.91 -1.11
N VAL A 69 -4.87 2.71 -1.61
CA VAL A 69 -4.74 1.51 -0.78
C VAL A 69 -3.28 1.18 -0.55
N LEU A 70 -2.86 1.22 0.71
CA LEU A 70 -1.53 0.81 1.15
C LEU A 70 -1.53 -0.71 1.42
N ALA A 71 -1.13 -1.50 0.43
CA ALA A 71 -1.14 -2.95 0.50
C ALA A 71 0.28 -3.52 0.67
N GLY A 72 0.65 -3.89 1.88
CA GLY A 72 2.00 -4.34 2.21
C GLY A 72 3.04 -3.23 2.15
N PHE A 73 2.62 -1.99 2.30
CA PHE A 73 3.48 -0.81 2.28
C PHE A 73 4.05 -0.58 3.68
N MET A 74 5.38 -0.63 3.80
CA MET A 74 6.09 -0.59 5.10
C MET A 74 6.86 0.71 5.33
N VAL A 75 6.55 1.75 4.56
CA VAL A 75 7.19 3.07 4.71
C VAL A 75 6.31 3.96 5.57
N ILE A 76 6.92 4.62 6.57
CA ILE A 76 6.24 5.66 7.34
C ILE A 76 6.21 6.93 6.50
N LEU A 77 5.02 7.36 6.12
CA LEU A 77 4.80 8.57 5.36
C LEU A 77 5.00 9.82 6.23
N ASP A 78 5.53 10.87 5.64
CA ASP A 78 5.65 12.18 6.31
C ASP A 78 4.25 12.78 6.54
N ALA A 79 3.89 12.95 7.80
CA ALA A 79 2.56 13.40 8.18
C ALA A 79 2.21 14.80 7.65
N LYS A 80 3.21 15.69 7.52
CA LYS A 80 2.97 17.05 7.00
C LYS A 80 2.74 17.02 5.50
N LEU A 81 3.58 16.28 4.77
CA LEU A 81 3.50 16.16 3.32
C LEU A 81 2.18 15.50 2.88
N PHE A 82 1.80 14.39 3.54
CA PHE A 82 0.62 13.60 3.17
C PHE A 82 -0.68 14.03 3.86
N SER A 83 -0.68 15.09 4.67
CA SER A 83 -1.86 15.52 5.46
C SER A 83 -3.14 15.67 4.64
N ARG A 84 -3.04 16.15 3.40
CA ARG A 84 -4.19 16.35 2.50
C ARG A 84 -4.75 15.05 1.92
N LEU A 85 -3.97 13.96 1.96
CA LEU A 85 -4.33 12.66 1.37
C LEU A 85 -4.86 11.66 2.41
N PHE A 86 -4.76 11.94 3.70
CA PHE A 86 -5.14 10.96 4.73
C PHE A 86 -6.61 10.55 4.67
N ASN A 87 -7.49 11.42 4.21
CA ASN A 87 -8.92 11.13 4.10
C ASN A 87 -9.24 10.09 3.00
N VAL A 88 -8.33 9.88 2.07
CA VAL A 88 -8.50 8.94 0.95
C VAL A 88 -7.56 7.73 1.06
N MET A 89 -6.74 7.63 2.12
CA MET A 89 -5.78 6.55 2.31
C MET A 89 -6.31 5.46 3.22
N ILE A 90 -6.23 4.21 2.75
CA ILE A 90 -6.57 3.02 3.52
C ILE A 90 -5.33 2.14 3.63
N ASN A 91 -5.01 1.69 4.84
CA ASN A 91 -3.90 0.76 5.10
C ASN A 91 -4.42 -0.58 5.60
N VAL A 92 -3.85 -1.67 5.10
CA VAL A 92 -4.10 -3.01 5.63
C VAL A 92 -2.95 -3.37 6.58
N HIS A 93 -3.25 -3.44 7.87
CA HIS A 93 -2.28 -3.80 8.91
C HIS A 93 -2.43 -5.28 9.29
N PRO A 94 -1.32 -6.05 9.35
CA PRO A 94 -1.39 -7.50 9.59
C PRO A 94 -1.52 -7.86 11.08
N SER A 95 -2.37 -7.16 11.83
CA SER A 95 -2.77 -7.50 13.19
C SER A 95 -4.15 -6.95 13.53
N LEU A 96 -4.72 -7.45 14.60
CA LEU A 96 -5.93 -6.88 15.21
C LEU A 96 -5.49 -5.65 16.02
N LEU A 97 -5.65 -4.46 15.48
CA LEU A 97 -5.33 -3.23 16.19
C LEU A 97 -6.23 -3.06 17.45
N PRO A 98 -5.72 -2.48 18.53
CA PRO A 98 -4.46 -1.72 18.65
C PRO A 98 -3.22 -2.56 18.95
N GLU A 99 -3.31 -3.89 18.95
CA GLU A 99 -2.18 -4.77 19.25
C GLU A 99 -1.20 -4.88 18.09
N PHE A 100 0.06 -5.15 18.40
CA PHE A 100 1.13 -5.41 17.42
C PHE A 100 1.29 -4.33 16.34
N LYS A 101 1.13 -3.05 16.70
CA LYS A 101 1.43 -1.93 15.80
C LYS A 101 2.89 -1.95 15.32
N GLY A 102 3.14 -1.44 14.12
CA GLY A 102 4.48 -1.26 13.55
C GLY A 102 5.00 -2.49 12.81
N LEU A 103 6.32 -2.64 12.77
CA LEU A 103 7.01 -3.66 11.99
C LEU A 103 7.07 -5.03 12.69
N ASN A 104 7.42 -6.05 11.91
CA ASN A 104 7.62 -7.45 12.38
C ASN A 104 6.41 -8.04 13.11
N THR A 105 5.22 -7.65 12.73
CA THR A 105 3.96 -8.02 13.38
C THR A 105 3.81 -9.53 13.55
N HIS A 106 3.98 -10.33 12.49
CA HIS A 106 3.83 -11.79 12.55
C HIS A 106 4.80 -12.44 13.51
N GLN A 107 6.08 -12.02 13.50
CA GLN A 107 7.08 -12.59 14.41
C GLN A 107 6.76 -12.26 15.88
N ARG A 108 6.28 -11.05 16.16
CA ARG A 108 5.88 -10.64 17.51
C ARG A 108 4.68 -11.44 17.99
N VAL A 109 3.68 -11.63 17.14
CA VAL A 109 2.50 -12.46 17.43
C VAL A 109 2.91 -13.90 17.76
N LEU A 110 3.82 -14.49 16.98
CA LEU A 110 4.32 -15.84 17.23
C LEU A 110 5.11 -15.93 18.55
N ASN A 111 5.94 -14.95 18.85
CA ASN A 111 6.74 -14.91 20.08
C ASN A 111 5.87 -14.80 21.34
N GLU A 112 4.75 -14.07 21.24
CA GLU A 112 3.82 -13.87 22.37
C GLU A 112 2.74 -14.96 22.47
N ASN A 113 2.74 -15.94 21.56
CA ASN A 113 1.81 -17.09 21.54
C ASN A 113 0.33 -16.68 21.69
N VAL A 114 -0.08 -15.57 21.05
CA VAL A 114 -1.47 -15.12 21.15
C VAL A 114 -2.42 -16.10 20.48
N ARG A 115 -3.60 -16.29 21.09
CA ARG A 115 -4.60 -17.26 20.60
C ARG A 115 -5.39 -16.79 19.38
N LYS A 116 -5.44 -15.48 19.16
CA LYS A 116 -6.19 -14.85 18.07
C LYS A 116 -5.29 -13.88 17.33
N HIS A 117 -5.33 -13.94 16.03
CA HIS A 117 -4.59 -13.05 15.13
C HIS A 117 -5.43 -12.76 13.89
N GLY A 118 -5.20 -11.62 13.26
CA GLY A 118 -5.94 -11.21 12.07
C GLY A 118 -5.33 -9.97 11.42
N ALA A 119 -6.17 -9.19 10.74
CA ALA A 119 -5.78 -7.94 10.10
C ALA A 119 -6.82 -6.85 10.39
N SER A 120 -6.38 -5.61 10.34
CA SER A 120 -7.22 -4.40 10.47
C SER A 120 -7.06 -3.52 9.25
#